data_8e0a8f3253ba8ba5433dbd13e0122da3
#
_entry.id   8e0a8f3253ba8ba5433dbd13e0122da3
#
_cell.length_a   1.000
_cell.length_b   1.000
_cell.length_c   1.000
_cell.angle_alpha   90.00
_cell.angle_beta   90.00
_cell.angle_gamma   90.00
#
_symmetry.space_group_name_H-M   'P 1'
#
loop_
_entity.id
_entity.type
_entity.pdbx_description
1 polymer ?
#
loop_
_entity_poly.entity_id
_entity_poly.type
_entity_poly.pdbx_seq_one_letter_code
_entity_poly.pdbx_strand_id
1 'polypeptide(L)'
;MRVLVTGATGFLGGKVCCVLRDRGFAVVATGRSVHRCAELAEQGFEVRPADLSTPLEPSLFGALDAVVHAAALSAPSGPLLAFRSANVDATRNIVALARRVRVRRFVNISSPSVYFAPQDQLDVRESCQLPVPFNNYARTKAEAERIVLNEPSIGPISLRPRGIYGPGDTALLPRLLKAAQAHPLPLFRGGRAKIDLTHVSDVCEAVFAALIAGPEAEGEVFNISGGEVLPIRQIIELACTRAGIQPRWRPLPIKPALASARLLERLNTLLPDTGEPKITAYALALLAFEQSLNIEKAARVLQWQPKILFDEGLEDVFRTSAEGMM
;
A
#
# COMPACT_ATOMS: atom_id res chain seq x y z
N MET A 1 -2.25 11.46 -22.34
CA MET A 1 -2.56 10.05 -22.01
C MET A 1 -3.85 9.99 -21.24
N ARG A 2 -4.71 9.01 -21.54
CA ARG A 2 -5.92 8.69 -20.80
C ARG A 2 -5.67 7.48 -19.89
N VAL A 3 -5.72 7.71 -18.57
CA VAL A 3 -5.24 6.75 -17.55
C VAL A 3 -6.40 6.28 -16.69
N LEU A 4 -6.63 4.97 -16.62
CA LEU A 4 -7.55 4.38 -15.67
C LEU A 4 -6.85 4.18 -14.32
N VAL A 5 -7.39 4.78 -13.26
CA VAL A 5 -6.92 4.58 -11.89
C VAL A 5 -7.95 3.74 -11.13
N THR A 6 -7.57 2.50 -10.78
CA THR A 6 -8.41 1.65 -9.94
C THR A 6 -8.13 1.89 -8.46
N GLY A 7 -9.15 1.65 -7.62
CA GLY A 7 -9.02 2.00 -6.20
C GLY A 7 -8.97 3.50 -5.95
N ALA A 8 -9.48 4.30 -6.89
CA ALA A 8 -9.51 5.77 -6.82
C ALA A 8 -10.26 6.30 -5.59
N THR A 9 -11.20 5.54 -5.04
CA THR A 9 -11.92 5.87 -3.80
C THR A 9 -11.10 5.57 -2.52
N GLY A 10 -9.89 5.04 -2.65
CA GLY A 10 -8.97 4.78 -1.56
C GLY A 10 -7.92 5.87 -1.37
N PHE A 11 -7.15 5.77 -0.29
CA PHE A 11 -6.13 6.75 0.09
C PHE A 11 -5.11 7.01 -1.04
N LEU A 12 -4.35 6.00 -1.47
CA LEU A 12 -3.35 6.16 -2.52
C LEU A 12 -3.99 6.48 -3.88
N GLY A 13 -5.02 5.73 -4.28
CA GLY A 13 -5.65 5.91 -5.61
C GLY A 13 -6.23 7.30 -5.81
N GLY A 14 -6.87 7.88 -4.78
CA GLY A 14 -7.38 9.25 -4.82
C GLY A 14 -6.27 10.29 -4.99
N LYS A 15 -5.15 10.14 -4.27
CA LYS A 15 -3.99 11.04 -4.42
C LYS A 15 -3.35 10.91 -5.80
N VAL A 16 -3.25 9.69 -6.33
CA VAL A 16 -2.76 9.45 -7.70
C VAL A 16 -3.65 10.14 -8.73
N CYS A 17 -5.00 10.07 -8.59
CA CYS A 17 -5.91 10.78 -9.48
C CYS A 17 -5.62 12.29 -9.52
N CYS A 18 -5.46 12.94 -8.36
CA CYS A 18 -5.13 14.36 -8.27
C CYS A 18 -3.80 14.68 -8.95
N VAL A 19 -2.73 13.97 -8.60
CA VAL A 19 -1.39 14.22 -9.16
C VAL A 19 -1.37 14.03 -10.68
N LEU A 20 -2.05 13.03 -11.22
CA LEU A 20 -2.10 12.81 -12.66
C LEU A 20 -2.92 13.88 -13.38
N ARG A 21 -4.07 14.30 -12.83
CA ARG A 21 -4.86 15.41 -13.37
C ARG A 21 -4.06 16.71 -13.41
N ASP A 22 -3.37 17.05 -12.32
CA ASP A 22 -2.59 18.29 -12.21
C ASP A 22 -1.39 18.30 -13.18
N ARG A 23 -1.00 17.12 -13.68
CA ARG A 23 -0.01 16.93 -14.75
C ARG A 23 -0.60 16.84 -16.16
N GLY A 24 -1.91 17.10 -16.30
CA GLY A 24 -2.58 17.16 -17.60
C GLY A 24 -2.99 15.80 -18.19
N PHE A 25 -3.03 14.74 -17.37
CA PHE A 25 -3.57 13.45 -17.81
C PHE A 25 -5.10 13.45 -17.75
N ALA A 26 -5.74 12.82 -18.73
CA ALA A 26 -7.17 12.52 -18.66
C ALA A 26 -7.36 11.29 -17.75
N VAL A 27 -7.86 11.50 -16.54
CA VAL A 27 -8.02 10.44 -15.52
C VAL A 27 -9.43 9.87 -15.55
N VAL A 28 -9.52 8.55 -15.69
CA VAL A 28 -10.74 7.77 -15.45
C VAL A 28 -10.62 7.08 -14.10
N ALA A 29 -11.43 7.49 -13.14
CA ALA A 29 -11.40 6.95 -11.78
C ALA A 29 -12.41 5.81 -11.63
N THR A 30 -12.02 4.70 -10.96
CA THR A 30 -12.94 3.62 -10.64
C THR A 30 -12.79 3.11 -9.22
N GLY A 31 -13.91 2.71 -8.64
CA GLY A 31 -14.02 2.14 -7.30
C GLY A 31 -15.38 1.49 -7.09
N ARG A 32 -15.54 0.75 -6.00
CA ARG A 32 -16.79 0.03 -5.68
C ARG A 32 -17.83 0.88 -4.96
N SER A 33 -17.39 1.85 -4.16
CA SER A 33 -18.28 2.69 -3.37
C SER A 33 -18.93 3.75 -4.25
N VAL A 34 -20.23 3.63 -4.51
CA VAL A 34 -20.99 4.59 -5.31
C VAL A 34 -20.92 6.00 -4.70
N HIS A 35 -21.04 6.11 -3.37
CA HIS A 35 -20.97 7.39 -2.65
C HIS A 35 -19.61 8.08 -2.88
N ARG A 36 -18.49 7.38 -2.62
CA ARG A 36 -17.15 7.95 -2.85
C ARG A 36 -16.85 8.21 -4.33
N CYS A 37 -17.45 7.45 -5.23
CA CYS A 37 -17.38 7.72 -6.66
C CYS A 37 -18.09 9.03 -7.02
N ALA A 38 -19.23 9.32 -6.39
CA ALA A 38 -19.94 10.60 -6.57
C ALA A 38 -19.09 11.78 -6.07
N GLU A 39 -18.44 11.67 -4.91
CA GLU A 39 -17.49 12.67 -4.39
C GLU A 39 -16.35 12.97 -5.38
N LEU A 40 -15.80 11.95 -6.05
CA LEU A 40 -14.77 12.14 -7.08
C LEU A 40 -15.36 12.82 -8.34
N ALA A 41 -16.60 12.51 -8.72
CA ALA A 41 -17.25 13.17 -9.84
C ALA A 41 -17.51 14.64 -9.56
N GLU A 42 -17.91 15.02 -8.33
CA GLU A 42 -18.05 16.41 -7.88
C GLU A 42 -16.71 17.17 -7.93
N GLN A 43 -15.57 16.48 -7.75
CA GLN A 43 -14.23 17.04 -7.92
C GLN A 43 -13.79 17.16 -9.40
N GLY A 44 -14.69 16.84 -10.34
CA GLY A 44 -14.45 16.98 -11.78
C GLY A 44 -13.75 15.79 -12.45
N PHE A 45 -13.61 14.64 -11.78
CA PHE A 45 -13.06 13.43 -12.41
C PHE A 45 -14.11 12.72 -13.28
N GLU A 46 -13.66 12.11 -14.38
CA GLU A 46 -14.46 11.10 -15.07
C GLU A 46 -14.50 9.84 -14.20
N VAL A 47 -15.68 9.43 -13.74
CA VAL A 47 -15.82 8.30 -12.82
C VAL A 47 -16.66 7.19 -13.44
N ARG A 48 -16.17 5.96 -13.33
CA ARG A 48 -16.84 4.73 -13.77
C ARG A 48 -16.87 3.72 -12.62
N PRO A 49 -17.94 3.70 -11.81
CA PRO A 49 -18.05 2.73 -10.71
C PRO A 49 -18.04 1.30 -11.26
N ALA A 50 -17.20 0.44 -10.67
CA ALA A 50 -17.13 -0.97 -11.08
C ALA A 50 -16.67 -1.87 -9.92
N ASP A 51 -17.20 -3.09 -9.89
CA ASP A 51 -16.65 -4.18 -9.10
C ASP A 51 -15.65 -4.96 -9.97
N LEU A 52 -14.37 -4.79 -9.65
CA LEU A 52 -13.29 -5.43 -10.41
C LEU A 52 -13.22 -6.94 -10.20
N SER A 53 -13.93 -7.50 -9.20
CA SER A 53 -13.96 -8.95 -8.97
C SER A 53 -14.78 -9.70 -10.04
N THR A 54 -15.54 -8.97 -10.86
CA THR A 54 -16.33 -9.49 -11.99
C THR A 54 -15.72 -9.09 -13.33
N PRO A 55 -16.02 -9.82 -14.43
CA PRO A 55 -15.55 -9.45 -15.76
C PRO A 55 -15.94 -8.03 -16.16
N LEU A 56 -15.01 -7.32 -16.79
CA LEU A 56 -15.17 -5.90 -17.15
C LEU A 56 -15.42 -5.74 -18.66
N GLU A 57 -16.44 -4.94 -19.00
CA GLU A 57 -16.70 -4.60 -20.39
C GLU A 57 -15.87 -3.39 -20.84
N PRO A 58 -15.14 -3.48 -21.97
CA PRO A 58 -14.33 -2.39 -22.50
C PRO A 58 -15.10 -1.10 -22.74
N SER A 59 -16.36 -1.18 -23.14
CA SER A 59 -17.23 -0.04 -23.39
C SER A 59 -17.47 0.84 -22.17
N LEU A 60 -17.33 0.28 -20.96
CA LEU A 60 -17.48 1.02 -19.70
C LEU A 60 -16.40 2.11 -19.55
N PHE A 61 -15.18 1.84 -20.00
CA PHE A 61 -14.02 2.72 -19.80
C PHE A 61 -13.58 3.46 -21.08
N GLY A 62 -13.99 2.97 -22.25
CA GLY A 62 -13.55 3.50 -23.55
C GLY A 62 -12.08 3.22 -23.84
N ALA A 63 -11.48 4.00 -24.74
CA ALA A 63 -10.06 3.87 -25.06
C ALA A 63 -9.19 4.32 -23.88
N LEU A 64 -8.16 3.54 -23.55
CA LEU A 64 -7.22 3.81 -22.47
C LEU A 64 -5.77 3.69 -22.99
N ASP A 65 -4.90 4.59 -22.59
CA ASP A 65 -3.47 4.51 -22.88
C ASP A 65 -2.71 3.75 -21.77
N ALA A 66 -3.15 3.93 -20.52
CA ALA A 66 -2.49 3.33 -19.36
C ALA A 66 -3.48 2.94 -18.26
N VAL A 67 -3.02 2.07 -17.35
CA VAL A 67 -3.71 1.69 -16.12
C VAL A 67 -2.79 1.86 -14.92
N VAL A 68 -3.28 2.48 -13.84
CA VAL A 68 -2.70 2.41 -12.50
C VAL A 68 -3.61 1.55 -11.63
N HIS A 69 -3.14 0.35 -11.28
CA HIS A 69 -3.90 -0.60 -10.50
C HIS A 69 -3.56 -0.52 -9.01
N ALA A 70 -4.28 0.35 -8.29
CA ALA A 70 -4.14 0.55 -6.84
C ALA A 70 -5.25 -0.10 -6.01
N ALA A 71 -6.26 -0.72 -6.67
CA ALA A 71 -7.31 -1.42 -5.98
C ALA A 71 -6.79 -2.69 -5.29
N ALA A 72 -6.99 -2.81 -3.99
CA ALA A 72 -6.68 -4.00 -3.21
C ALA A 72 -7.46 -4.01 -1.90
N LEU A 73 -7.70 -5.20 -1.36
CA LEU A 73 -8.06 -5.38 0.03
C LEU A 73 -6.77 -5.41 0.84
N SER A 74 -6.51 -4.32 1.59
CA SER A 74 -5.35 -4.17 2.48
C SER A 74 -5.80 -4.22 3.94
N ALA A 75 -6.17 -5.41 4.41
CA ALA A 75 -6.55 -5.65 5.78
C ALA A 75 -5.49 -6.51 6.49
N PRO A 76 -5.30 -6.36 7.82
CA PRO A 76 -4.30 -7.13 8.58
C PRO A 76 -4.66 -8.61 8.69
N SER A 77 -5.94 -8.96 8.59
CA SER A 77 -6.49 -10.32 8.66
C SER A 77 -7.80 -10.42 7.89
N GLY A 78 -8.27 -11.64 7.69
CA GLY A 78 -9.55 -11.92 7.03
C GLY A 78 -9.54 -13.23 6.23
N PRO A 79 -10.71 -13.66 5.72
CA PRO A 79 -10.84 -14.87 4.93
C PRO A 79 -10.02 -14.81 3.63
N LEU A 80 -9.35 -15.91 3.29
CA LEU A 80 -8.57 -15.99 2.04
C LEU A 80 -9.43 -15.70 0.79
N LEU A 81 -10.67 -16.13 0.78
CA LEU A 81 -11.58 -15.89 -0.36
C LEU A 81 -11.81 -14.40 -0.60
N ALA A 82 -11.98 -13.59 0.44
CA ALA A 82 -12.14 -12.15 0.31
C ALA A 82 -10.88 -11.49 -0.29
N PHE A 83 -9.69 -11.91 0.19
CA PHE A 83 -8.43 -11.44 -0.39
C PHE A 83 -8.24 -11.90 -1.84
N ARG A 84 -8.60 -13.15 -2.19
CA ARG A 84 -8.49 -13.65 -3.56
C ARG A 84 -9.40 -12.87 -4.50
N SER A 85 -10.66 -12.72 -4.15
CA SER A 85 -11.62 -11.94 -4.95
C SER A 85 -11.15 -10.51 -5.18
N ALA A 86 -10.74 -9.80 -4.11
CA ALA A 86 -10.36 -8.39 -4.19
C ALA A 86 -8.97 -8.12 -4.78
N ASN A 87 -8.02 -9.04 -4.65
CA ASN A 87 -6.62 -8.81 -5.06
C ASN A 87 -6.23 -9.64 -6.29
N VAL A 88 -6.72 -10.87 -6.42
CA VAL A 88 -6.31 -11.77 -7.50
C VAL A 88 -7.30 -11.72 -8.66
N ASP A 89 -8.59 -11.96 -8.40
CA ASP A 89 -9.59 -12.00 -9.45
C ASP A 89 -9.80 -10.59 -10.03
N ALA A 90 -9.82 -9.55 -9.20
CA ALA A 90 -9.83 -8.16 -9.64
C ALA A 90 -8.62 -7.84 -10.54
N THR A 91 -7.42 -8.30 -10.18
CA THR A 91 -6.22 -8.10 -11.01
C THR A 91 -6.33 -8.86 -12.34
N ARG A 92 -6.84 -10.11 -12.36
CA ARG A 92 -7.06 -10.85 -13.61
C ARG A 92 -8.01 -10.11 -14.54
N ASN A 93 -9.11 -9.59 -14.01
CA ASN A 93 -10.11 -8.89 -14.80
C ASN A 93 -9.58 -7.57 -15.37
N ILE A 94 -8.82 -6.80 -14.59
CA ILE A 94 -8.25 -5.53 -15.07
C ILE A 94 -7.11 -5.76 -16.08
N VAL A 95 -6.30 -6.81 -15.92
CA VAL A 95 -5.29 -7.22 -16.90
C VAL A 95 -5.97 -7.68 -18.20
N ALA A 96 -7.04 -8.47 -18.11
CA ALA A 96 -7.82 -8.88 -19.28
C ALA A 96 -8.44 -7.68 -20.02
N LEU A 97 -8.98 -6.69 -19.29
CA LEU A 97 -9.45 -5.43 -19.85
C LEU A 97 -8.30 -4.69 -20.56
N ALA A 98 -7.18 -4.46 -19.87
CA ALA A 98 -6.02 -3.74 -20.39
C ALA A 98 -5.51 -4.35 -21.72
N ARG A 99 -5.46 -5.69 -21.81
CA ARG A 99 -5.12 -6.40 -23.04
C ARG A 99 -6.15 -6.18 -24.16
N ARG A 100 -7.46 -6.28 -23.84
CA ARG A 100 -8.53 -6.07 -24.83
C ARG A 100 -8.54 -4.68 -25.44
N VAL A 101 -8.27 -3.64 -24.62
CA VAL A 101 -8.21 -2.23 -25.08
C VAL A 101 -6.81 -1.79 -25.52
N ARG A 102 -5.84 -2.71 -25.51
CA ARG A 102 -4.46 -2.49 -25.97
C ARG A 102 -3.73 -1.37 -25.19
N VAL A 103 -3.86 -1.39 -23.87
CA VAL A 103 -3.09 -0.52 -22.99
C VAL A 103 -1.59 -0.71 -23.22
N ARG A 104 -0.83 0.38 -23.21
CA ARG A 104 0.63 0.36 -23.44
C ARG A 104 1.45 0.44 -22.16
N ARG A 105 0.85 0.83 -21.05
CA ARG A 105 1.51 0.94 -19.75
C ARG A 105 0.57 0.50 -18.64
N PHE A 106 1.03 -0.43 -17.82
CA PHE A 106 0.29 -0.93 -16.67
C PHE A 106 1.14 -0.83 -15.41
N VAL A 107 0.81 0.11 -14.52
CA VAL A 107 1.49 0.28 -13.23
C VAL A 107 0.69 -0.41 -12.14
N ASN A 108 1.22 -1.50 -11.60
CA ASN A 108 0.63 -2.25 -10.50
C ASN A 108 1.18 -1.78 -9.16
N ILE A 109 0.30 -1.46 -8.21
CA ILE A 109 0.71 -1.20 -6.84
C ILE A 109 0.72 -2.53 -6.08
N SER A 110 1.90 -3.10 -5.92
CA SER A 110 2.17 -4.29 -5.12
C SER A 110 2.44 -3.93 -3.64
N SER A 111 3.22 -4.73 -2.93
CA SER A 111 3.53 -4.48 -1.52
C SER A 111 4.82 -5.17 -1.11
N PRO A 112 5.67 -4.58 -0.26
CA PRO A 112 6.84 -5.25 0.30
C PRO A 112 6.47 -6.34 1.33
N SER A 113 5.18 -6.48 1.70
CA SER A 113 4.73 -7.62 2.50
C SER A 113 5.06 -8.97 1.86
N VAL A 114 5.30 -9.01 0.54
CA VAL A 114 5.73 -10.21 -0.18
C VAL A 114 7.12 -10.69 0.25
N TYR A 115 7.99 -9.79 0.76
CA TYR A 115 9.31 -10.12 1.30
C TYR A 115 9.26 -10.57 2.76
N PHE A 116 8.14 -10.30 3.44
CA PHE A 116 8.10 -10.35 4.89
C PHE A 116 8.36 -11.76 5.44
N ALA A 117 9.40 -11.89 6.25
CA ALA A 117 9.66 -13.00 7.14
C ALA A 117 9.87 -12.47 8.58
N PRO A 118 9.56 -13.24 9.64
CA PRO A 118 9.73 -12.81 11.02
C PRO A 118 11.21 -12.88 11.46
N GLN A 119 12.04 -12.11 10.77
CA GLN A 119 13.47 -11.94 10.97
C GLN A 119 13.89 -10.55 10.50
N ASP A 120 15.09 -10.11 10.89
CA ASP A 120 15.63 -8.83 10.44
C ASP A 120 15.99 -8.90 8.94
N GLN A 121 15.53 -7.90 8.17
CA GLN A 121 15.69 -7.81 6.73
C GLN A 121 15.95 -6.34 6.36
N LEU A 122 17.22 -5.96 6.30
CA LEU A 122 17.64 -4.61 5.92
C LEU A 122 18.11 -4.60 4.46
N ASP A 123 17.91 -3.47 3.78
CA ASP A 123 18.37 -3.22 2.41
C ASP A 123 17.89 -4.30 1.40
N VAL A 124 16.63 -4.70 1.52
CA VAL A 124 16.05 -5.77 0.69
C VAL A 124 15.95 -5.31 -0.77
N ARG A 125 16.59 -6.05 -1.68
CA ARG A 125 16.56 -5.80 -3.12
C ARG A 125 15.43 -6.57 -3.80
N GLU A 126 14.99 -6.11 -4.96
CA GLU A 126 13.93 -6.73 -5.77
C GLU A 126 14.27 -8.15 -6.21
N SER A 127 15.57 -8.46 -6.36
CA SER A 127 16.08 -9.80 -6.68
C SER A 127 16.03 -10.80 -5.52
N CYS A 128 15.64 -10.35 -4.32
CA CYS A 128 15.51 -11.23 -3.15
C CYS A 128 14.46 -12.32 -3.42
N GLN A 129 14.83 -13.58 -3.12
CA GLN A 129 13.88 -14.68 -3.19
C GLN A 129 12.72 -14.45 -2.21
N LEU A 130 11.50 -14.53 -2.72
CA LEU A 130 10.31 -14.35 -1.90
C LEU A 130 10.13 -15.52 -0.93
N PRO A 131 9.94 -15.24 0.37
CA PRO A 131 9.67 -16.27 1.36
C PRO A 131 8.25 -16.85 1.19
N VAL A 132 7.95 -17.90 1.96
CA VAL A 132 6.58 -18.36 2.12
C VAL A 132 5.73 -17.20 2.68
N PRO A 133 4.61 -16.84 2.04
CA PRO A 133 3.81 -15.70 2.45
C PRO A 133 3.36 -15.79 3.91
N PHE A 134 3.60 -14.74 4.67
CA PHE A 134 3.29 -14.70 6.11
C PHE A 134 1.79 -14.67 6.41
N ASN A 135 1.01 -14.04 5.54
CA ASN A 135 -0.45 -13.90 5.67
C ASN A 135 -1.16 -13.91 4.30
N ASN A 136 -2.49 -13.89 4.32
CA ASN A 136 -3.32 -13.91 3.11
C ASN A 136 -3.10 -12.68 2.22
N TYR A 137 -2.82 -11.52 2.81
CA TYR A 137 -2.52 -10.29 2.06
C TYR A 137 -1.23 -10.45 1.25
N ALA A 138 -0.13 -10.83 1.88
CA ALA A 138 1.15 -11.06 1.19
C ALA A 138 1.03 -12.12 0.09
N ARG A 139 0.32 -13.23 0.38
CA ARG A 139 0.05 -14.30 -0.59
C ARG A 139 -0.66 -13.78 -1.84
N THR A 140 -1.75 -13.05 -1.65
CA THR A 140 -2.57 -12.57 -2.77
C THR A 140 -1.92 -11.42 -3.53
N LYS A 141 -1.11 -10.58 -2.86
CA LYS A 141 -0.32 -9.54 -3.53
C LYS A 141 0.79 -10.13 -4.40
N ALA A 142 1.49 -11.18 -3.93
CA ALA A 142 2.49 -11.88 -4.73
C ALA A 142 1.85 -12.58 -5.95
N GLU A 143 0.66 -13.20 -5.78
CA GLU A 143 -0.08 -13.81 -6.89
C GLU A 143 -0.54 -12.76 -7.92
N ALA A 144 -1.07 -11.62 -7.46
CA ALA A 144 -1.51 -10.51 -8.30
C ALA A 144 -0.34 -9.90 -9.10
N GLU A 145 0.78 -9.65 -8.44
CA GLU A 145 2.00 -9.13 -9.08
C GLU A 145 2.47 -10.05 -10.21
N ARG A 146 2.52 -11.36 -9.96
CA ARG A 146 2.90 -12.35 -10.98
C ARG A 146 1.94 -12.35 -12.17
N ILE A 147 0.63 -12.18 -11.95
CA ILE A 147 -0.36 -12.09 -13.03
C ILE A 147 -0.07 -10.90 -13.93
N VAL A 148 0.23 -9.74 -13.35
CA VAL A 148 0.55 -8.53 -14.11
C VAL A 148 1.84 -8.70 -14.91
N LEU A 149 2.92 -9.16 -14.27
CA LEU A 149 4.23 -9.30 -14.91
C LEU A 149 4.26 -10.37 -16.01
N ASN A 150 3.39 -11.36 -15.94
CA ASN A 150 3.25 -12.40 -16.97
C ASN A 150 2.45 -11.96 -18.22
N GLU A 151 2.02 -10.70 -18.31
CA GLU A 151 1.33 -10.15 -19.49
C GLU A 151 2.15 -9.01 -20.12
N PRO A 152 3.21 -9.32 -20.88
CA PRO A 152 4.11 -8.30 -21.43
C PRO A 152 3.44 -7.35 -22.43
N SER A 153 2.31 -7.74 -23.03
CA SER A 153 1.61 -6.94 -24.05
C SER A 153 1.02 -5.62 -23.52
N ILE A 154 0.93 -5.46 -22.18
CA ILE A 154 0.40 -4.25 -21.53
C ILE A 154 1.47 -3.32 -20.98
N GLY A 155 2.77 -3.57 -21.21
CA GLY A 155 3.89 -2.79 -20.65
C GLY A 155 3.86 -2.76 -19.10
N PRO A 156 3.91 -3.94 -18.43
CA PRO A 156 3.68 -4.05 -16.99
C PRO A 156 4.87 -3.54 -16.18
N ILE A 157 4.59 -2.77 -15.13
CA ILE A 157 5.55 -2.35 -14.10
C ILE A 157 4.91 -2.58 -12.73
N SER A 158 5.65 -3.13 -11.77
CA SER A 158 5.15 -3.34 -10.41
C SER A 158 5.93 -2.49 -9.41
N LEU A 159 5.21 -1.70 -8.59
CA LEU A 159 5.79 -0.91 -7.51
C LEU A 159 5.47 -1.56 -6.16
N ARG A 160 6.44 -1.66 -5.26
CA ARG A 160 6.30 -2.18 -3.89
C ARG A 160 6.51 -1.05 -2.88
N PRO A 161 5.51 -0.16 -2.68
CA PRO A 161 5.63 0.94 -1.73
C PRO A 161 5.57 0.46 -0.28
N ARG A 162 6.49 0.94 0.55
CA ARG A 162 6.63 0.58 1.95
C ARG A 162 5.89 1.55 2.87
N GLY A 163 4.97 1.03 3.70
CA GLY A 163 4.39 1.77 4.82
C GLY A 163 3.91 3.18 4.45
N ILE A 164 2.92 3.27 3.55
CA ILE A 164 2.45 4.55 3.01
C ILE A 164 1.74 5.34 4.10
N TYR A 165 2.17 6.58 4.33
CA TYR A 165 1.54 7.54 5.23
C TYR A 165 1.40 8.90 4.55
N GLY A 166 0.61 9.81 5.12
CA GLY A 166 0.42 11.16 4.60
C GLY A 166 -1.00 11.67 4.84
N PRO A 167 -1.33 12.89 4.38
CA PRO A 167 -2.67 13.47 4.49
C PRO A 167 -3.74 12.59 3.85
N GLY A 168 -4.75 12.21 4.67
CA GLY A 168 -5.81 11.28 4.27
C GLY A 168 -5.52 9.80 4.51
N ASP A 169 -4.40 9.46 5.19
CA ASP A 169 -4.16 8.10 5.67
C ASP A 169 -5.26 7.67 6.67
N THR A 170 -5.84 6.50 6.42
CA THR A 170 -6.87 5.91 7.29
C THR A 170 -6.40 4.60 7.94
N ALA A 171 -5.19 4.16 7.64
CA ALA A 171 -4.73 2.82 7.96
C ALA A 171 -3.51 2.78 8.89
N LEU A 172 -2.42 3.47 8.57
CA LEU A 172 -1.15 3.32 9.28
C LEU A 172 -1.09 4.21 10.53
N LEU A 173 -0.98 5.52 10.33
CA LEU A 173 -0.83 6.48 11.44
C LEU A 173 -2.07 6.53 12.35
N PRO A 174 -3.32 6.60 11.83
CA PRO A 174 -4.49 6.62 12.72
C PRO A 174 -4.63 5.39 13.60
N ARG A 175 -4.33 4.20 13.07
CA ARG A 175 -4.36 2.96 13.86
C ARG A 175 -3.27 2.94 14.93
N LEU A 176 -2.07 3.41 14.59
CA LEU A 176 -0.95 3.55 15.51
C LEU A 176 -1.29 4.49 16.67
N LEU A 177 -1.76 5.70 16.36
CA LEU A 177 -2.12 6.73 17.34
C LEU A 177 -3.26 6.26 18.25
N LYS A 178 -4.31 5.67 17.67
CA LYS A 178 -5.41 5.08 18.43
C LYS A 178 -4.94 3.98 19.39
N ALA A 179 -4.03 3.12 18.96
CA ALA A 179 -3.46 2.08 19.81
C ALA A 179 -2.60 2.68 20.94
N ALA A 180 -1.76 3.68 20.64
CA ALA A 180 -0.93 4.36 21.60
C ALA A 180 -1.73 5.10 22.69
N GLN A 181 -2.87 5.67 22.31
CA GLN A 181 -3.78 6.36 23.22
C GLN A 181 -4.52 5.36 24.13
N ALA A 182 -4.98 4.24 23.58
CA ALA A 182 -5.82 3.29 24.31
C ALA A 182 -5.03 2.39 25.26
N HIS A 183 -3.84 1.91 24.85
CA HIS A 183 -3.09 0.88 25.58
C HIS A 183 -1.57 1.12 25.54
N PRO A 184 -0.83 0.57 26.52
CA PRO A 184 0.64 0.52 26.39
C PRO A 184 1.05 -0.29 25.16
N LEU A 185 1.89 0.28 24.31
CA LEU A 185 2.40 -0.37 23.12
C LEU A 185 3.47 -1.42 23.48
N PRO A 186 3.53 -2.54 22.76
CA PRO A 186 4.55 -3.54 22.99
C PRO A 186 5.92 -3.00 22.61
N LEU A 187 6.90 -3.13 23.52
CA LEU A 187 8.28 -2.75 23.30
C LEU A 187 9.13 -4.03 23.12
N PHE A 188 9.39 -4.39 21.88
CA PHE A 188 10.29 -5.48 21.56
C PHE A 188 11.72 -4.99 21.37
N ARG A 189 12.70 -5.72 21.89
CA ARG A 189 14.14 -5.42 21.70
C ARG A 189 14.51 -3.96 22.04
N GLY A 190 13.80 -3.33 22.99
CA GLY A 190 13.98 -1.93 23.34
C GLY A 190 13.51 -0.92 22.28
N GLY A 191 12.71 -1.35 21.29
CA GLY A 191 12.20 -0.50 20.22
C GLY A 191 13.25 -0.11 19.19
N ARG A 192 14.36 -0.85 19.10
CA ARG A 192 15.49 -0.57 18.21
C ARG A 192 15.33 -1.14 16.80
N ALA A 193 14.30 -1.96 16.55
CA ALA A 193 14.02 -2.45 15.20
C ALA A 193 13.84 -1.25 14.26
N LYS A 194 14.58 -1.25 13.15
CA LYS A 194 14.58 -0.16 12.18
C LYS A 194 13.64 -0.47 11.03
N ILE A 195 12.87 0.53 10.63
CA ILE A 195 11.99 0.45 9.46
C ILE A 195 12.07 1.74 8.65
N ASP A 196 11.65 1.66 7.40
CA ASP A 196 11.40 2.79 6.53
C ASP A 196 9.90 2.95 6.24
N LEU A 197 9.46 4.18 6.03
CA LEU A 197 8.10 4.54 5.64
C LEU A 197 8.17 5.44 4.40
N THR A 198 7.06 5.56 3.67
CA THR A 198 7.02 6.35 2.44
C THR A 198 5.89 7.35 2.50
N HIS A 199 6.18 8.63 2.30
CA HIS A 199 5.13 9.63 2.17
C HIS A 199 4.30 9.40 0.90
N VAL A 200 2.99 9.59 0.98
CA VAL A 200 2.07 9.31 -0.13
C VAL A 200 2.41 10.11 -1.39
N SER A 201 2.90 11.33 -1.25
CA SER A 201 3.33 12.14 -2.40
C SER A 201 4.52 11.53 -3.13
N ASP A 202 5.51 10.97 -2.41
CA ASP A 202 6.63 10.26 -3.02
C ASP A 202 6.19 9.00 -3.76
N VAL A 203 5.17 8.28 -3.23
CA VAL A 203 4.57 7.15 -3.94
C VAL A 203 3.87 7.61 -5.22
N CYS A 204 3.12 8.73 -5.18
CA CYS A 204 2.49 9.30 -6.37
C CYS A 204 3.53 9.70 -7.43
N GLU A 205 4.65 10.28 -7.00
CA GLU A 205 5.79 10.59 -7.90
C GLU A 205 6.39 9.33 -8.52
N ALA A 206 6.51 8.23 -7.74
CA ALA A 206 6.97 6.95 -8.28
C ALA A 206 5.98 6.36 -9.30
N VAL A 207 4.67 6.48 -9.06
CA VAL A 207 3.64 6.08 -10.04
C VAL A 207 3.75 6.89 -11.32
N PHE A 208 3.92 8.20 -11.21
CA PHE A 208 4.12 9.05 -12.39
C PHE A 208 5.39 8.67 -13.14
N ALA A 209 6.51 8.50 -12.45
CA ALA A 209 7.77 8.08 -13.07
C ALA A 209 7.62 6.73 -13.81
N ALA A 210 6.92 5.76 -13.21
CA ALA A 210 6.64 4.47 -13.86
C ALA A 210 5.72 4.61 -15.10
N LEU A 211 4.76 5.54 -15.08
CA LEU A 211 3.89 5.78 -16.24
C LEU A 211 4.65 6.30 -17.47
N ILE A 212 5.68 7.14 -17.26
CA ILE A 212 6.45 7.75 -18.33
C ILE A 212 7.81 7.07 -18.60
N ALA A 213 8.14 6.03 -17.84
CA ALA A 213 9.40 5.31 -17.97
C ALA A 213 9.57 4.69 -19.36
N GLY A 214 10.82 4.51 -19.78
CA GLY A 214 11.18 3.82 -21.01
C GLY A 214 10.89 2.31 -20.97
N PRO A 215 11.15 1.62 -22.09
CA PRO A 215 10.90 0.17 -22.20
C PRO A 215 11.75 -0.68 -21.26
N GLU A 216 12.88 -0.16 -20.77
CA GLU A 216 13.76 -0.83 -19.80
C GLU A 216 13.10 -1.07 -18.44
N ALA A 217 12.00 -0.38 -18.14
CA ALA A 217 11.22 -0.57 -16.92
C ALA A 217 10.13 -1.63 -17.08
N GLU A 218 9.82 -2.06 -18.30
CA GLU A 218 8.75 -3.04 -18.55
C GLU A 218 9.12 -4.44 -18.06
N GLY A 219 8.18 -5.12 -17.44
CA GLY A 219 8.39 -6.42 -16.80
C GLY A 219 9.10 -6.34 -15.45
N GLU A 220 9.44 -5.13 -14.98
CA GLU A 220 10.27 -4.94 -13.81
C GLU A 220 9.47 -4.61 -12.54
N VAL A 221 10.08 -4.96 -11.41
CA VAL A 221 9.60 -4.62 -10.07
C VAL A 221 10.50 -3.56 -9.47
N PHE A 222 9.91 -2.59 -8.76
CA PHE A 222 10.64 -1.53 -8.08
C PHE A 222 10.21 -1.40 -6.63
N ASN A 223 11.17 -1.39 -5.73
CA ASN A 223 10.97 -1.00 -4.34
C ASN A 223 10.80 0.52 -4.24
N ILE A 224 9.82 0.95 -3.47
CA ILE A 224 9.52 2.36 -3.23
C ILE A 224 9.50 2.60 -1.73
N SER A 225 10.41 3.41 -1.24
CA SER A 225 10.58 3.72 0.19
C SER A 225 11.03 5.17 0.36
N GLY A 226 10.75 5.75 1.52
CA GLY A 226 11.23 7.09 1.89
C GLY A 226 12.74 7.19 2.07
N GLY A 227 13.48 6.07 2.05
CA GLY A 227 14.94 6.05 2.14
C GLY A 227 15.49 6.32 3.56
N GLU A 228 14.68 6.84 4.45
CA GLU A 228 15.05 7.13 5.84
C GLU A 228 14.70 5.93 6.75
N VAL A 229 15.73 5.25 7.25
CA VAL A 229 15.59 4.03 8.08
C VAL A 229 15.69 4.41 9.56
N LEU A 230 14.53 4.46 10.23
CA LEU A 230 14.42 4.94 11.61
C LEU A 230 14.04 3.81 12.59
N PRO A 231 14.49 3.89 13.87
CA PRO A 231 13.97 3.02 14.92
C PRO A 231 12.45 3.15 15.05
N ILE A 232 11.74 2.03 15.14
CA ILE A 232 10.27 2.03 15.26
C ILE A 232 9.79 2.84 16.47
N ARG A 233 10.56 2.82 17.56
CA ARG A 233 10.27 3.63 18.73
C ARG A 233 10.29 5.12 18.41
N GLN A 234 11.29 5.60 17.68
CA GLN A 234 11.42 7.00 17.27
C GLN A 234 10.24 7.42 16.36
N ILE A 235 9.88 6.59 15.38
CA ILE A 235 8.73 6.82 14.50
C ILE A 235 7.44 7.01 15.32
N ILE A 236 7.21 6.11 16.29
CA ILE A 236 6.02 6.16 17.15
C ILE A 236 6.05 7.40 18.06
N GLU A 237 7.18 7.70 18.68
CA GLU A 237 7.33 8.85 19.57
C GLU A 237 7.13 10.18 18.83
N LEU A 238 7.69 10.33 17.62
CA LEU A 238 7.48 11.50 16.78
C LEU A 238 5.99 11.67 16.40
N ALA A 239 5.36 10.62 15.89
CA ALA A 239 3.94 10.66 15.52
C ALA A 239 3.03 10.97 16.72
N CYS A 240 3.29 10.35 17.88
CA CYS A 240 2.54 10.60 19.10
C CYS A 240 2.74 12.03 19.63
N THR A 241 3.97 12.56 19.60
CA THR A 241 4.28 13.94 20.00
C THR A 241 3.50 14.95 19.16
N ARG A 242 3.48 14.77 17.83
CA ARG A 242 2.70 15.63 16.92
C ARG A 242 1.18 15.55 17.18
N ALA A 243 0.70 14.39 17.65
CA ALA A 243 -0.71 14.18 18.03
C ALA A 243 -1.05 14.61 19.47
N GLY A 244 -0.09 15.12 20.25
CA GLY A 244 -0.28 15.43 21.68
C GLY A 244 -0.48 14.20 22.57
N ILE A 245 -0.02 13.01 22.14
CA ILE A 245 -0.16 11.74 22.86
C ILE A 245 1.19 11.38 23.49
N GLN A 246 1.17 10.94 24.75
CA GLN A 246 2.35 10.36 25.41
C GLN A 246 2.26 8.82 25.32
N PRO A 247 3.05 8.15 24.47
CA PRO A 247 2.98 6.71 24.34
C PRO A 247 3.52 6.02 25.59
N ARG A 248 2.78 5.01 26.04
CA ARG A 248 3.23 4.14 27.13
C ARG A 248 3.79 2.86 26.54
N TRP A 249 4.86 2.35 27.10
CA TRP A 249 5.55 1.17 26.59
C TRP A 249 5.48 0.00 27.56
N ARG A 250 5.29 -1.20 27.02
CA ARG A 250 5.34 -2.45 27.79
C ARG A 250 6.37 -3.39 27.16
N PRO A 251 7.51 -3.63 27.83
CA PRO A 251 8.46 -4.64 27.35
C PRO A 251 7.83 -6.01 27.29
N LEU A 252 7.97 -6.67 26.12
CA LEU A 252 7.45 -8.01 25.90
C LEU A 252 8.49 -8.89 25.17
N PRO A 253 8.58 -10.17 25.51
CA PRO A 253 9.38 -11.11 24.76
C PRO A 253 8.69 -11.48 23.43
N ILE A 254 9.47 -11.48 22.32
CA ILE A 254 8.93 -11.63 20.96
C ILE A 254 8.26 -13.00 20.77
N LYS A 255 8.94 -14.10 21.13
CA LYS A 255 8.47 -15.46 20.83
C LYS A 255 7.11 -15.79 21.42
N PRO A 256 6.85 -15.59 22.74
CA PRO A 256 5.53 -15.84 23.31
C PRO A 256 4.47 -14.87 22.80
N ALA A 257 4.82 -13.60 22.54
CA ALA A 257 3.87 -12.63 21.98
C ALA A 257 3.39 -13.03 20.57
N LEU A 258 4.29 -13.49 19.70
CA LEU A 258 3.91 -13.99 18.37
C LEU A 258 3.12 -15.31 18.44
N ALA A 259 3.49 -16.21 19.36
CA ALA A 259 2.78 -17.47 19.53
C ALA A 259 1.34 -17.27 20.00
N SER A 260 1.14 -16.38 20.99
CA SER A 260 -0.21 -16.05 21.48
C SER A 260 -1.07 -15.33 20.43
N ALA A 261 -0.48 -14.39 19.65
CA ALA A 261 -1.19 -13.73 18.57
C ALA A 261 -1.63 -14.73 17.48
N ARG A 262 -0.77 -15.66 17.08
CA ARG A 262 -1.12 -16.71 16.11
C ARG A 262 -2.21 -17.66 16.63
N LEU A 263 -2.16 -17.98 17.91
CA LEU A 263 -3.22 -18.79 18.54
C LEU A 263 -4.56 -18.06 18.51
N LEU A 264 -4.58 -16.77 18.89
CA LEU A 264 -5.79 -15.94 18.84
C LEU A 264 -6.33 -15.78 17.41
N GLU A 265 -5.48 -15.59 16.42
CA GLU A 265 -5.88 -15.55 15.01
C GLU A 265 -6.56 -16.86 14.57
N ARG A 266 -6.00 -18.02 14.97
CA ARG A 266 -6.60 -19.34 14.68
C ARG A 266 -7.95 -19.53 15.38
N LEU A 267 -8.08 -19.14 16.65
CA LEU A 267 -9.34 -19.21 17.38
C LEU A 267 -10.39 -18.28 16.75
N ASN A 268 -10.00 -17.08 16.33
CA ASN A 268 -10.89 -16.13 15.66
C ASN A 268 -11.42 -16.65 14.33
N THR A 269 -10.66 -17.48 13.60
CA THR A 269 -11.16 -18.13 12.37
C THR A 269 -12.20 -19.21 12.62
N LEU A 270 -12.27 -19.76 13.84
CA LEU A 270 -13.25 -20.75 14.23
C LEU A 270 -14.56 -20.14 14.79
N LEU A 271 -14.54 -18.84 15.12
CA LEU A 271 -15.67 -18.10 15.69
C LEU A 271 -16.11 -17.01 14.68
N PRO A 272 -17.17 -17.24 13.88
CA PRO A 272 -17.48 -16.41 12.71
C PRO A 272 -17.89 -14.96 12.99
N ASP A 273 -18.24 -14.59 14.24
CA ASP A 273 -18.77 -13.26 14.57
C ASP A 273 -17.88 -12.34 15.43
N THR A 274 -16.60 -12.66 15.58
CA THR A 274 -15.73 -11.91 16.51
C THR A 274 -15.03 -10.66 15.92
N GLY A 275 -15.28 -10.31 14.66
CA GLY A 275 -14.67 -9.15 14.01
C GLY A 275 -13.15 -9.30 13.75
N GLU A 276 -12.49 -8.24 13.33
CA GLU A 276 -11.03 -8.24 13.15
C GLU A 276 -10.30 -8.37 14.49
N PRO A 277 -9.28 -9.28 14.61
CA PRO A 277 -8.47 -9.35 15.82
C PRO A 277 -7.78 -8.01 16.07
N LYS A 278 -7.90 -7.48 17.29
CA LYS A 278 -7.31 -6.18 17.68
C LYS A 278 -5.78 -6.15 17.51
N ILE A 279 -5.13 -7.30 17.63
CA ILE A 279 -3.68 -7.47 17.51
C ILE A 279 -3.42 -8.71 16.63
N THR A 280 -2.68 -8.54 15.54
CA THR A 280 -2.28 -9.64 14.65
C THR A 280 -0.81 -10.00 14.85
N ALA A 281 -0.45 -11.26 14.56
CA ALA A 281 0.94 -11.69 14.56
C ALA A 281 1.80 -10.87 13.58
N TYR A 282 1.21 -10.45 12.47
CA TYR A 282 1.87 -9.58 11.49
C TYR A 282 2.18 -8.19 12.08
N ALA A 283 1.21 -7.55 12.74
CA ALA A 283 1.43 -6.24 13.36
C ALA A 283 2.51 -6.29 14.46
N LEU A 284 2.51 -7.34 15.30
CA LEU A 284 3.56 -7.52 16.30
C LEU A 284 4.93 -7.75 15.67
N ALA A 285 4.98 -8.53 14.58
CA ALA A 285 6.22 -8.81 13.90
C ALA A 285 6.81 -7.57 13.21
N LEU A 286 5.97 -6.67 12.67
CA LEU A 286 6.41 -5.37 12.13
C LEU A 286 7.05 -4.46 13.20
N LEU A 287 6.61 -4.57 14.46
CA LEU A 287 7.21 -3.83 15.59
C LEU A 287 8.50 -4.50 16.13
N ALA A 288 8.72 -5.77 15.81
CA ALA A 288 9.76 -6.60 16.41
C ALA A 288 11.01 -6.75 15.54
N PHE A 289 10.84 -6.76 14.20
CA PHE A 289 11.92 -7.06 13.26
C PHE A 289 12.25 -5.85 12.39
N GLU A 290 13.55 -5.73 12.08
CA GLU A 290 14.04 -4.70 11.18
C GLU A 290 13.61 -4.96 9.75
N GLN A 291 13.23 -3.90 9.03
CA GLN A 291 12.89 -3.99 7.61
C GLN A 291 13.18 -2.68 6.91
N SER A 292 14.00 -2.72 5.88
CA SER A 292 14.20 -1.61 4.94
C SER A 292 14.37 -2.12 3.51
N LEU A 293 14.09 -1.26 2.55
CA LEU A 293 14.17 -1.59 1.13
C LEU A 293 15.35 -0.87 0.47
N ASN A 294 16.05 -1.57 -0.41
CA ASN A 294 16.97 -0.93 -1.37
C ASN A 294 16.15 -0.29 -2.49
N ILE A 295 16.40 0.97 -2.78
CA ILE A 295 15.69 1.76 -3.81
C ILE A 295 16.61 2.19 -4.96
N GLU A 296 17.84 1.68 -5.04
CA GLU A 296 18.81 2.03 -6.09
C GLU A 296 18.27 1.75 -7.50
N LYS A 297 17.50 0.67 -7.66
CA LYS A 297 16.90 0.32 -8.96
C LYS A 297 15.89 1.36 -9.42
N ALA A 298 15.00 1.82 -8.53
CA ALA A 298 14.05 2.89 -8.82
C ALA A 298 14.77 4.20 -9.17
N ALA A 299 15.81 4.56 -8.43
CA ALA A 299 16.62 5.74 -8.73
C ALA A 299 17.27 5.68 -10.11
N ARG A 300 17.81 4.52 -10.48
CA ARG A 300 18.52 4.36 -11.76
C ARG A 300 17.58 4.25 -12.96
N VAL A 301 16.51 3.44 -12.87
CA VAL A 301 15.66 3.10 -14.02
C VAL A 301 14.48 4.06 -14.14
N LEU A 302 13.80 4.38 -13.04
CA LEU A 302 12.68 5.31 -13.04
C LEU A 302 13.10 6.76 -12.86
N GLN A 303 14.39 7.05 -12.63
CA GLN A 303 14.90 8.39 -12.28
C GLN A 303 14.12 8.99 -11.09
N TRP A 304 13.72 8.12 -10.14
CA TRP A 304 12.92 8.49 -9.00
C TRP A 304 13.70 8.33 -7.68
N GLN A 305 13.55 9.31 -6.81
CA GLN A 305 14.02 9.28 -5.43
C GLN A 305 12.99 9.91 -4.51
N PRO A 306 12.86 9.45 -3.25
CA PRO A 306 12.01 10.11 -2.26
C PRO A 306 12.54 11.50 -1.93
N LYS A 307 11.64 12.42 -1.61
CA LYS A 307 11.98 13.81 -1.30
C LYS A 307 11.53 14.25 0.09
N ILE A 308 10.59 13.53 0.69
CA ILE A 308 9.95 13.93 1.94
C ILE A 308 10.49 13.08 3.08
N LEU A 309 11.18 13.71 4.01
CA LEU A 309 11.63 13.08 5.25
C LEU A 309 10.45 12.78 6.17
N PHE A 310 10.60 11.81 7.09
CA PHE A 310 9.48 11.35 7.91
C PHE A 310 8.89 12.46 8.78
N ASP A 311 9.71 13.30 9.40
CA ASP A 311 9.23 14.39 10.27
C ASP A 311 8.49 15.48 9.46
N GLU A 312 9.01 15.85 8.28
CA GLU A 312 8.34 16.77 7.34
C GLU A 312 6.99 16.24 6.90
N GLY A 313 6.93 14.95 6.55
CA GLY A 313 5.68 14.29 6.15
C GLY A 313 4.66 14.22 7.30
N LEU A 314 5.11 14.10 8.56
CA LEU A 314 4.22 14.20 9.73
C LEU A 314 3.63 15.61 9.88
N GLU A 315 4.42 16.67 9.65
CA GLU A 315 3.88 18.05 9.65
C GLU A 315 2.74 18.21 8.64
N ASP A 316 2.91 17.67 7.45
CA ASP A 316 1.88 17.70 6.40
C ASP A 316 0.59 16.98 6.83
N VAL A 317 0.70 15.82 7.47
CA VAL A 317 -0.44 15.08 8.02
C VAL A 317 -1.25 15.90 9.02
N PHE A 318 -0.55 16.51 9.99
CA PHE A 318 -1.23 17.20 11.09
C PHE A 318 -1.75 18.59 10.71
N ARG A 319 -1.07 19.31 9.79
CA ARG A 319 -1.56 20.58 9.24
C ARG A 319 -2.89 20.40 8.50
N THR A 320 -2.96 19.42 7.60
CA THR A 320 -4.17 19.16 6.82
C THR A 320 -5.34 18.70 7.71
N SER A 321 -5.05 17.98 8.80
CA SER A 321 -6.09 17.58 9.76
C SER A 321 -6.65 18.77 10.55
N ALA A 322 -5.86 19.79 10.84
CA ALA A 322 -6.32 21.00 11.50
C ALA A 322 -7.21 21.87 10.57
N GLU A 323 -6.87 21.97 9.29
CA GLU A 323 -7.64 22.69 8.28
C GLU A 323 -8.99 22.02 7.96
N GLY A 324 -9.08 20.70 8.06
CA GLY A 324 -10.32 19.94 7.85
C GLY A 324 -11.30 19.94 9.03
N MET A 325 -10.90 20.50 10.18
CA MET A 325 -11.76 20.66 11.37
C MET A 325 -12.30 22.10 11.54
N MET A 326 -11.94 23.04 10.69
CA MET A 326 -12.53 24.37 10.59
C MET A 326 -13.56 24.42 9.46
#